data_36b8add2de35f3305ed1854892aef85e
#
_entry.id   36b8add2de35f3305ed1854892aef85e
#
_cell.length_a   1.000
_cell.length_b   1.000
_cell.length_c   1.000
_cell.angle_alpha   90.00
_cell.angle_beta   90.00
_cell.angle_gamma   90.00
#
_symmetry.space_group_name_H-M   'P 1'
#
loop_
_entity.id
_entity.type
_entity.pdbx_description
1 polymer ?
#
loop_
_entity_poly.entity_id
_entity_poly.type
_entity_poly.pdbx_seq_one_letter_code
_entity_poly.pdbx_strand_id
1 'polypeptide(L)'
;MNTTRRTAALGLAALLTATLVACGSDSDSASPKKESAAPAVRTNVAKDTTTLRKLNGLGETPATLSDATLILVDYQNTYTDGVMELDGWKPALANAKALLNRARAAGTPVIHIVDKGYDLKSEAGQIVPELKPAKGEPVVVKSVPDGFHGTDLAQKVKQAGRKNVIVAGFMTNMCVLFTTQGAFLAGYHPTVVADASATRPLPLKGDPEGIPARQVHEAALATVQDLYGVVVPTQKSLT
;
A
#
# COMPACT_ATOMS: atom_id res chain seq x y z
N MET A 1 16.42 -58.56 17.43
CA MET A 1 15.96 -58.94 18.77
C MET A 1 14.87 -57.94 19.12
N ASN A 2 13.62 -58.37 18.91
CA ASN A 2 12.60 -58.72 19.90
C ASN A 2 12.23 -57.52 20.80
N THR A 3 10.99 -57.13 21.00
CA THR A 3 9.68 -57.80 20.93
C THR A 3 8.58 -56.77 21.10
N THR A 4 7.58 -56.91 20.29
CA THR A 4 6.15 -56.71 20.41
C THR A 4 5.56 -56.71 21.83
N ARG A 5 4.52 -55.92 22.13
CA ARG A 5 3.21 -56.31 22.72
C ARG A 5 2.25 -55.13 22.70
N ARG A 6 1.22 -55.28 22.08
CA ARG A 6 -0.24 -55.24 22.02
C ARG A 6 -0.93 -55.49 23.37
N THR A 7 -1.95 -54.70 23.66
CA THR A 7 -3.25 -55.04 24.28
C THR A 7 -4.16 -53.81 24.16
N ALA A 8 -5.23 -53.73 23.53
CA ALA A 8 -6.51 -54.40 23.39
C ALA A 8 -7.39 -54.29 24.66
N ALA A 9 -8.51 -53.59 24.48
CA ALA A 9 -9.87 -54.07 24.62
C ALA A 9 -10.83 -53.32 25.58
N LEU A 10 -12.04 -53.26 25.09
CA LEU A 10 -13.41 -53.27 25.67
C LEU A 10 -13.85 -51.95 26.33
N GLY A 11 -14.91 -51.28 25.91
CA GLY A 11 -16.20 -51.77 25.41
C GLY A 11 -17.24 -51.65 26.51
N LEU A 12 -18.13 -50.61 26.46
CA LEU A 12 -19.45 -50.79 27.10
C LEU A 12 -20.48 -49.89 26.39
N ALA A 13 -21.41 -50.53 25.72
CA ALA A 13 -22.65 -50.00 25.20
C ALA A 13 -23.70 -49.93 26.28
N ALA A 14 -24.47 -48.85 26.35
CA ALA A 14 -25.73 -48.83 27.07
C ALA A 14 -26.81 -48.20 26.18
N LEU A 15 -27.71 -49.07 25.73
CA LEU A 15 -29.06 -48.72 25.25
C LEU A 15 -29.93 -48.29 26.42
N LEU A 16 -30.74 -47.25 26.25
CA LEU A 16 -32.08 -47.18 26.87
C LEU A 16 -33.00 -46.21 26.11
N THR A 17 -33.92 -46.82 25.39
CA THR A 17 -35.39 -46.68 25.29
C THR A 17 -36.00 -45.27 25.05
N ALA A 18 -36.71 -45.27 23.97
CA ALA A 18 -37.68 -44.28 23.52
C ALA A 18 -38.91 -44.19 24.44
N THR A 19 -39.41 -42.99 24.66
CA THR A 19 -40.83 -42.74 24.93
C THR A 19 -41.30 -41.59 24.04
N LEU A 20 -42.23 -41.97 23.14
CA LEU A 20 -43.07 -41.02 22.42
C LEU A 20 -44.11 -40.48 23.39
N VAL A 21 -44.28 -39.16 23.42
CA VAL A 21 -45.51 -38.49 23.80
C VAL A 21 -45.86 -37.47 22.73
N ALA A 22 -47.08 -37.54 22.25
CA ALA A 22 -47.61 -36.76 21.15
C ALA A 22 -48.25 -35.46 21.64
N CYS A 23 -48.38 -34.54 20.67
CA CYS A 23 -49.33 -33.42 20.55
C CYS A 23 -49.19 -32.21 21.49
N GLY A 24 -48.81 -31.12 20.87
CA GLY A 24 -49.01 -29.74 21.31
C GLY A 24 -48.64 -28.84 20.19
N SER A 25 -49.62 -28.39 19.39
CA SER A 25 -49.48 -27.32 18.40
C SER A 25 -49.37 -25.99 19.13
N ASP A 26 -48.17 -25.41 19.10
CA ASP A 26 -47.99 -23.98 19.38
C ASP A 26 -47.08 -23.38 18.34
N SER A 27 -47.63 -22.40 17.65
CA SER A 27 -47.00 -21.54 16.65
C SER A 27 -46.02 -20.59 17.35
N ASP A 28 -44.75 -20.97 17.41
CA ASP A 28 -43.68 -20.07 17.80
C ASP A 28 -43.14 -19.33 16.56
N SER A 29 -43.48 -18.07 16.51
CA SER A 29 -42.91 -17.08 15.64
C SER A 29 -41.41 -16.97 15.92
N ALA A 30 -40.61 -17.50 15.00
CA ALA A 30 -39.13 -17.28 14.99
C ALA A 30 -38.87 -15.78 14.83
N SER A 31 -38.48 -15.12 15.90
CA SER A 31 -37.90 -13.78 15.84
C SER A 31 -36.64 -13.82 14.99
N PRO A 32 -36.47 -12.88 14.04
CA PRO A 32 -35.25 -12.82 13.24
C PRO A 32 -34.08 -12.51 14.17
N LYS A 33 -33.02 -13.35 14.11
CA LYS A 33 -31.73 -13.06 14.73
C LYS A 33 -31.29 -11.67 14.25
N LYS A 34 -31.15 -10.73 15.16
CA LYS A 34 -30.51 -9.44 14.90
C LYS A 34 -29.12 -9.72 14.35
N GLU A 35 -28.99 -9.54 13.06
CA GLU A 35 -27.70 -9.44 12.40
C GLU A 35 -26.95 -8.28 13.08
N SER A 36 -25.80 -8.60 13.70
CA SER A 36 -24.94 -7.60 14.33
C SER A 36 -24.38 -6.74 13.19
N ALA A 37 -25.02 -5.60 12.95
CA ALA A 37 -24.47 -4.61 12.02
C ALA A 37 -23.06 -4.25 12.50
N ALA A 38 -22.07 -4.43 11.62
CA ALA A 38 -20.74 -3.92 11.83
C ALA A 38 -20.82 -2.43 12.24
N PRO A 39 -20.00 -1.97 13.20
CA PRO A 39 -20.07 -0.59 13.63
C PRO A 39 -19.85 0.32 12.44
N ALA A 40 -20.86 1.13 12.12
CA ALA A 40 -20.75 2.14 11.09
C ALA A 40 -19.54 3.02 11.41
N VAL A 41 -18.57 3.04 10.49
CA VAL A 41 -17.43 3.95 10.57
C VAL A 41 -18.02 5.36 10.69
N ARG A 42 -17.85 5.97 11.85
CA ARG A 42 -18.34 7.33 12.10
C ARG A 42 -17.58 8.28 11.20
N THR A 43 -18.20 8.74 10.14
CA THR A 43 -17.69 9.79 9.26
C THR A 43 -17.86 11.18 9.88
N ASN A 44 -17.48 11.34 11.14
CA ASN A 44 -17.36 12.66 11.75
C ASN A 44 -15.96 13.21 11.45
N VAL A 45 -15.70 13.52 10.18
CA VAL A 45 -14.62 14.46 9.85
C VAL A 45 -15.10 15.82 10.35
N ALA A 46 -14.42 16.39 11.35
CA ALA A 46 -14.71 17.73 11.84
C ALA A 46 -14.63 18.70 10.66
N LYS A 47 -15.64 19.57 10.52
CA LYS A 47 -15.82 20.48 9.38
C LYS A 47 -14.64 21.44 9.13
N ASP A 48 -13.73 21.57 10.11
CA ASP A 48 -12.59 22.47 10.12
C ASP A 48 -11.28 21.79 10.52
N THR A 49 -11.03 20.55 10.06
CA THR A 49 -9.71 19.92 10.23
C THR A 49 -8.66 20.68 9.43
N THR A 50 -7.63 21.19 10.10
CA THR A 50 -6.44 21.76 9.47
C THR A 50 -5.31 20.73 9.46
N THR A 51 -4.38 20.85 8.53
CA THR A 51 -3.21 19.99 8.43
C THR A 51 -2.05 20.51 9.27
N LEU A 52 -1.16 19.62 9.72
CA LEU A 52 0.10 20.00 10.34
C LEU A 52 0.96 20.86 9.39
N ARG A 53 0.89 20.60 8.08
CA ARG A 53 1.56 21.43 7.05
C ARG A 53 1.13 22.88 7.18
N LYS A 54 -0.17 23.14 7.18
CA LYS A 54 -0.73 24.48 7.30
C LYS A 54 -0.36 25.15 8.64
N LEU A 55 -0.44 24.41 9.74
CA LEU A 55 -0.04 24.93 11.06
C LEU A 55 1.46 25.28 11.13
N ASN A 56 2.30 24.57 10.39
CA ASN A 56 3.74 24.84 10.32
C ASN A 56 4.13 25.81 9.19
N GLY A 57 3.17 26.41 8.50
CA GLY A 57 3.45 27.36 7.41
C GLY A 57 4.11 26.73 6.18
N LEU A 58 3.96 25.41 5.99
CA LEU A 58 4.51 24.70 4.84
C LEU A 58 3.62 24.91 3.61
N GLY A 59 4.25 25.09 2.44
CA GLY A 59 3.55 25.31 1.18
C GLY A 59 2.70 24.11 0.76
N GLU A 60 1.56 24.39 0.10
CA GLU A 60 0.62 23.39 -0.44
C GLU A 60 0.63 23.32 -1.98
N THR A 61 1.55 24.03 -2.61
CA THR A 61 1.71 24.01 -4.06
C THR A 61 2.41 22.72 -4.51
N PRO A 62 1.81 21.93 -5.40
CA PRO A 62 2.46 20.74 -5.92
C PRO A 62 3.66 21.10 -6.80
N ALA A 63 4.62 20.18 -6.88
CA ALA A 63 5.73 20.28 -7.83
C ALA A 63 5.23 20.22 -9.27
N THR A 64 6.01 20.84 -10.17
CA THR A 64 5.84 20.71 -11.63
C THR A 64 6.85 19.72 -12.20
N LEU A 65 6.60 19.21 -13.41
CA LEU A 65 7.55 18.31 -14.08
C LEU A 65 8.87 19.01 -14.41
N SER A 66 8.84 20.33 -14.63
CA SER A 66 10.03 21.11 -14.98
C SER A 66 10.93 21.44 -13.77
N ASP A 67 10.39 21.43 -12.54
CA ASP A 67 11.12 21.86 -11.33
C ASP A 67 11.42 20.74 -10.35
N ALA A 68 11.03 19.49 -10.67
CA ALA A 68 11.16 18.34 -9.79
C ALA A 68 12.10 17.24 -10.32
N THR A 69 12.42 16.30 -9.44
CA THR A 69 12.92 14.96 -9.78
C THR A 69 11.81 13.95 -9.58
N LEU A 70 11.55 13.11 -10.58
CA LEU A 70 10.59 12.02 -10.46
C LEU A 70 11.24 10.79 -9.80
N ILE A 71 10.66 10.29 -8.72
CA ILE A 71 11.08 9.09 -8.02
C ILE A 71 10.00 8.02 -8.18
N LEU A 72 10.32 6.94 -8.89
CA LEU A 72 9.46 5.79 -9.10
C LEU A 72 9.84 4.67 -8.12
N VAL A 73 8.94 4.36 -7.20
CA VAL A 73 9.20 3.51 -6.04
C VAL A 73 8.64 2.11 -6.28
N ASP A 74 9.52 1.12 -6.32
CA ASP A 74 9.22 -0.31 -6.26
C ASP A 74 8.13 -0.80 -7.23
N TYR A 75 8.14 -0.33 -8.47
CA TYR A 75 7.27 -0.91 -9.51
C TYR A 75 7.83 -2.25 -9.99
N GLN A 76 7.89 -3.23 -9.08
CA GLN A 76 8.42 -4.58 -9.32
C GLN A 76 7.28 -5.56 -9.63
N ASN A 77 7.57 -6.59 -10.45
CA ASN A 77 6.56 -7.57 -10.89
C ASN A 77 5.89 -8.30 -9.71
N THR A 78 6.57 -8.46 -8.57
CA THR A 78 6.00 -9.06 -7.36
C THR A 78 4.68 -8.42 -6.91
N TYR A 79 4.42 -7.16 -7.27
CA TYR A 79 3.20 -6.42 -6.91
C TYR A 79 2.08 -6.54 -7.94
N THR A 80 2.32 -7.25 -9.03
CA THR A 80 1.36 -7.42 -10.14
C THR A 80 0.77 -8.82 -10.22
N ASP A 81 1.27 -9.75 -9.40
CA ASP A 81 0.81 -11.14 -9.37
C ASP A 81 1.18 -11.81 -8.03
N GLY A 82 0.45 -12.89 -7.69
CA GLY A 82 0.73 -13.74 -6.55
C GLY A 82 0.34 -13.15 -5.20
N VAL A 83 1.02 -13.60 -4.14
CA VAL A 83 0.68 -13.28 -2.74
C VAL A 83 0.81 -11.79 -2.40
N MET A 84 1.58 -11.04 -3.17
CA MET A 84 1.77 -9.61 -2.99
C MET A 84 1.04 -8.76 -4.03
N GLU A 85 0.19 -9.36 -4.87
CA GLU A 85 -0.60 -8.60 -5.83
C GLU A 85 -1.41 -7.50 -5.14
N LEU A 86 -1.37 -6.29 -5.71
CA LEU A 86 -2.01 -5.12 -5.15
C LEU A 86 -3.39 -4.87 -5.78
N ASP A 87 -4.30 -4.36 -4.99
CA ASP A 87 -5.56 -3.85 -5.52
C ASP A 87 -5.31 -2.58 -6.35
N GLY A 88 -5.87 -2.56 -7.56
CA GLY A 88 -5.77 -1.38 -8.43
C GLY A 88 -4.39 -1.16 -9.06
N TRP A 89 -3.48 -2.13 -9.05
CA TRP A 89 -2.15 -1.98 -9.65
C TRP A 89 -2.17 -1.69 -11.15
N LYS A 90 -3.14 -2.27 -11.90
CA LYS A 90 -3.22 -2.07 -13.36
C LYS A 90 -3.46 -0.61 -13.76
N PRO A 91 -4.52 0.09 -13.25
CA PRO A 91 -4.69 1.50 -13.51
C PRO A 91 -3.55 2.36 -12.94
N ALA A 92 -3.01 2.03 -11.76
CA ALA A 92 -1.88 2.77 -11.19
C ALA A 92 -0.63 2.66 -12.07
N LEU A 93 -0.33 1.48 -12.59
CA LEU A 93 0.78 1.26 -13.52
C LEU A 93 0.58 2.04 -14.85
N ALA A 94 -0.63 2.05 -15.39
CA ALA A 94 -0.94 2.82 -16.60
C ALA A 94 -0.73 4.34 -16.38
N ASN A 95 -1.14 4.86 -15.22
CA ASN A 95 -0.92 6.25 -14.84
C ASN A 95 0.57 6.54 -14.58
N ALA A 96 1.30 5.63 -13.96
CA ALA A 96 2.75 5.75 -13.77
C ALA A 96 3.50 5.80 -15.11
N LYS A 97 3.10 4.95 -16.07
CA LYS A 97 3.64 4.99 -17.44
C LYS A 97 3.38 6.33 -18.12
N ALA A 98 2.16 6.85 -18.00
CA ALA A 98 1.81 8.17 -18.54
C ALA A 98 2.65 9.29 -17.87
N LEU A 99 2.80 9.23 -16.54
CA LEU A 99 3.65 10.16 -15.77
C LEU A 99 5.11 10.10 -16.23
N LEU A 100 5.68 8.90 -16.33
CA LEU A 100 7.07 8.71 -16.77
C LEU A 100 7.30 9.25 -18.17
N ASN A 101 6.37 9.00 -19.11
CA ASN A 101 6.48 9.52 -20.47
C ASN A 101 6.46 11.05 -20.51
N ARG A 102 5.58 11.69 -19.72
CA ARG A 102 5.52 13.14 -19.57
C ARG A 102 6.79 13.71 -18.95
N ALA A 103 7.28 13.07 -17.89
CA ALA A 103 8.52 13.46 -17.22
C ALA A 103 9.71 13.42 -18.19
N ARG A 104 9.85 12.31 -18.94
CA ARG A 104 10.90 12.18 -19.95
C ARG A 104 10.79 13.25 -21.06
N ALA A 105 9.57 13.53 -21.53
CA ALA A 105 9.32 14.58 -22.52
C ALA A 105 9.65 15.98 -21.99
N ALA A 106 9.45 16.23 -20.69
CA ALA A 106 9.78 17.49 -20.04
C ALA A 106 11.27 17.61 -19.63
N GLY A 107 12.07 16.56 -19.81
CA GLY A 107 13.47 16.53 -19.35
C GLY A 107 13.61 16.45 -17.84
N THR A 108 12.57 15.99 -17.14
CA THR A 108 12.57 15.76 -15.69
C THR A 108 13.57 14.65 -15.36
N PRO A 109 14.52 14.85 -14.43
CA PRO A 109 15.36 13.76 -13.94
C PRO A 109 14.51 12.65 -13.33
N VAL A 110 14.78 11.38 -13.67
CA VAL A 110 14.05 10.21 -13.20
C VAL A 110 14.98 9.31 -12.40
N ILE A 111 14.53 8.86 -11.25
CA ILE A 111 15.21 7.89 -10.39
C ILE A 111 14.26 6.74 -10.11
N HIS A 112 14.72 5.51 -10.31
CA HIS A 112 13.96 4.31 -9.97
C HIS A 112 14.47 3.74 -8.64
N ILE A 113 13.56 3.22 -7.83
CA ILE A 113 13.88 2.50 -6.60
C ILE A 113 13.39 1.06 -6.74
N VAL A 114 14.16 0.11 -6.21
CA VAL A 114 13.78 -1.29 -6.08
C VAL A 114 14.11 -1.81 -4.68
N ASP A 115 13.24 -2.66 -4.16
CA ASP A 115 13.45 -3.34 -2.88
C ASP A 115 14.16 -4.67 -3.09
N LYS A 116 15.32 -4.85 -2.42
CA LYS A 116 16.09 -6.10 -2.44
C LYS A 116 15.53 -7.21 -1.55
N GLY A 117 14.44 -6.95 -0.84
CA GLY A 117 13.67 -8.00 -0.16
C GLY A 117 13.14 -9.04 -1.14
N TYR A 118 13.08 -8.70 -2.43
CA TYR A 118 12.82 -9.61 -3.54
C TYR A 118 14.13 -9.87 -4.31
N ASP A 119 14.36 -11.12 -4.74
CA ASP A 119 15.53 -11.43 -5.55
C ASP A 119 15.51 -10.64 -6.86
N LEU A 120 16.38 -9.64 -6.96
CA LEU A 120 16.45 -8.75 -8.12
C LEU A 120 16.88 -9.43 -9.42
N LYS A 121 17.33 -10.69 -9.36
CA LYS A 121 17.63 -11.52 -10.54
C LYS A 121 16.43 -12.31 -11.02
N SER A 122 15.41 -12.52 -10.15
CA SER A 122 14.16 -13.17 -10.51
C SER A 122 13.24 -12.24 -11.28
N GLU A 123 12.30 -12.80 -12.05
CA GLU A 123 11.26 -12.02 -12.72
C GLU A 123 10.44 -11.20 -11.71
N ALA A 124 10.08 -11.76 -10.58
CA ALA A 124 9.31 -11.07 -9.52
C ALA A 124 10.04 -9.83 -8.98
N GLY A 125 11.35 -9.86 -8.84
CA GLY A 125 12.17 -8.74 -8.36
C GLY A 125 12.50 -7.68 -9.43
N GLN A 126 12.24 -7.95 -10.72
CA GLN A 126 12.50 -6.98 -11.79
C GLN A 126 11.46 -5.86 -11.81
N ILE A 127 11.87 -4.68 -12.29
CA ILE A 127 10.95 -3.59 -12.61
C ILE A 127 10.05 -4.03 -13.77
N VAL A 128 8.75 -3.74 -13.66
CA VAL A 128 7.78 -4.04 -14.72
C VAL A 128 8.23 -3.47 -16.06
N PRO A 129 8.03 -4.18 -17.18
CA PRO A 129 8.52 -3.76 -18.50
C PRO A 129 8.09 -2.36 -18.93
N GLU A 130 6.88 -1.93 -18.51
CA GLU A 130 6.28 -0.64 -18.84
C GLU A 130 7.04 0.56 -18.26
N LEU A 131 7.78 0.36 -17.17
CA LEU A 131 8.53 1.39 -16.45
C LEU A 131 10.04 1.13 -16.46
N LYS A 132 10.52 0.31 -17.37
CA LYS A 132 11.95 0.00 -17.48
C LYS A 132 12.79 1.28 -17.54
N PRO A 133 13.85 1.39 -16.72
CA PRO A 133 14.76 2.54 -16.74
C PRO A 133 15.38 2.77 -18.12
N ALA A 134 15.42 4.01 -18.55
CA ALA A 134 16.15 4.42 -19.74
C ALA A 134 17.65 4.60 -19.43
N LYS A 135 18.46 4.71 -20.50
CA LYS A 135 19.89 4.99 -20.33
C LYS A 135 20.09 6.31 -19.59
N GLY A 136 20.82 6.26 -18.48
CA GLY A 136 21.11 7.43 -17.64
C GLY A 136 20.12 7.63 -16.48
N GLU A 137 19.02 6.88 -16.41
CA GLU A 137 18.12 6.87 -15.25
C GLU A 137 18.70 5.90 -14.18
N PRO A 138 19.10 6.41 -13.00
CA PRO A 138 19.69 5.56 -11.98
C PRO A 138 18.62 4.68 -11.31
N VAL A 139 19.08 3.49 -10.88
CA VAL A 139 18.31 2.58 -10.02
C VAL A 139 18.96 2.57 -8.64
N VAL A 140 18.17 2.84 -7.61
CA VAL A 140 18.55 2.78 -6.19
C VAL A 140 18.01 1.50 -5.60
N VAL A 141 18.85 0.74 -4.92
CA VAL A 141 18.48 -0.50 -4.24
C VAL A 141 18.32 -0.21 -2.75
N LYS A 142 17.14 -0.43 -2.21
CA LYS A 142 16.85 -0.29 -0.77
C LYS A 142 16.59 -1.64 -0.09
N SER A 143 16.61 -1.64 1.24
CA SER A 143 16.34 -2.81 2.09
C SER A 143 15.31 -2.54 3.19
N VAL A 144 14.79 -1.33 3.23
CA VAL A 144 13.76 -0.87 4.16
C VAL A 144 12.75 -0.02 3.39
N PRO A 145 11.56 0.24 3.93
CA PRO A 145 10.54 1.01 3.19
C PRO A 145 10.99 2.42 2.75
N ASP A 146 11.81 3.10 3.55
CA ASP A 146 12.34 4.41 3.21
C ASP A 146 13.47 4.32 2.17
N GLY A 147 13.27 4.93 0.99
CA GLY A 147 14.26 4.98 -0.07
C GLY A 147 15.50 5.81 0.26
N PHE A 148 15.43 6.74 1.22
CA PHE A 148 16.57 7.57 1.64
C PHE A 148 17.44 6.88 2.69
N HIS A 149 16.88 5.96 3.48
CA HIS A 149 17.60 5.31 4.56
C HIS A 149 18.62 4.27 4.06
N GLY A 150 19.89 4.51 4.34
CA GLY A 150 20.97 3.56 4.02
C GLY A 150 21.23 3.37 2.52
N THR A 151 20.84 4.35 1.69
CA THR A 151 21.04 4.35 0.22
C THR A 151 21.75 5.62 -0.24
N ASP A 152 22.06 5.68 -1.53
CA ASP A 152 22.60 6.85 -2.20
C ASP A 152 21.52 7.77 -2.83
N LEU A 153 20.23 7.56 -2.52
CA LEU A 153 19.12 8.33 -3.10
C LEU A 153 19.29 9.84 -2.86
N ALA A 154 19.62 10.25 -1.63
CA ALA A 154 19.84 11.66 -1.31
C ALA A 154 20.93 12.29 -2.19
N GLN A 155 22.02 11.56 -2.46
CA GLN A 155 23.09 12.02 -3.35
C GLN A 155 22.59 12.17 -4.79
N LYS A 156 21.80 11.20 -5.30
CA LYS A 156 21.24 11.23 -6.64
C LYS A 156 20.25 12.37 -6.84
N VAL A 157 19.36 12.60 -5.88
CA VAL A 157 18.42 13.74 -5.92
C VAL A 157 19.19 15.07 -5.85
N LYS A 158 20.22 15.16 -5.03
CA LYS A 158 21.09 16.35 -4.99
C LYS A 158 21.79 16.61 -6.33
N GLN A 159 22.30 15.54 -6.98
CA GLN A 159 22.93 15.64 -8.32
C GLN A 159 21.93 16.08 -9.39
N ALA A 160 20.66 15.72 -9.27
CA ALA A 160 19.59 16.20 -10.16
C ALA A 160 19.32 17.70 -10.01
N GLY A 161 19.78 18.35 -8.93
CA GLY A 161 19.77 19.79 -8.74
C GLY A 161 18.38 20.38 -8.44
N ARG A 162 17.41 19.55 -8.05
CA ARG A 162 16.03 19.96 -7.79
C ARG A 162 15.70 19.86 -6.30
N LYS A 163 14.93 20.80 -5.77
CA LYS A 163 14.39 20.77 -4.40
C LYS A 163 13.05 20.05 -4.32
N ASN A 164 12.28 20.08 -5.38
CA ASN A 164 11.03 19.37 -5.47
C ASN A 164 11.26 17.93 -5.92
N VAL A 165 10.49 17.01 -5.36
CA VAL A 165 10.46 15.60 -5.79
C VAL A 165 9.01 15.15 -6.00
N ILE A 166 8.77 14.44 -7.10
CA ILE A 166 7.49 13.79 -7.37
C ILE A 166 7.67 12.32 -7.05
N VAL A 167 6.80 11.76 -6.21
CA VAL A 167 6.88 10.37 -5.76
C VAL A 167 5.63 9.61 -6.19
N ALA A 168 5.82 8.46 -6.82
CA ALA A 168 4.75 7.52 -7.17
C ALA A 168 5.27 6.10 -7.04
N GLY A 169 4.41 5.13 -6.72
CA GLY A 169 4.89 3.75 -6.57
C GLY A 169 4.04 2.81 -5.75
N PHE A 170 4.63 1.70 -5.41
CA PHE A 170 4.10 0.60 -4.63
C PHE A 170 4.94 0.41 -3.35
N MET A 171 4.36 0.09 -2.22
CA MET A 171 2.94 0.26 -1.83
C MET A 171 2.73 1.66 -1.24
N THR A 172 1.54 2.23 -1.44
CA THR A 172 1.22 3.59 -0.97
C THR A 172 1.49 3.77 0.53
N ASN A 173 1.05 2.82 1.36
CA ASN A 173 1.17 2.88 2.82
C ASN A 173 2.55 2.48 3.35
N MET A 174 3.44 2.02 2.51
CA MET A 174 4.78 1.58 2.89
C MET A 174 5.84 2.40 2.16
N CYS A 175 6.37 1.88 1.06
CA CYS A 175 7.55 2.45 0.44
C CYS A 175 7.31 3.87 -0.12
N VAL A 176 6.09 4.19 -0.59
CA VAL A 176 5.74 5.55 -1.02
C VAL A 176 5.67 6.50 0.17
N LEU A 177 4.91 6.15 1.22
CA LEU A 177 4.78 6.97 2.44
C LEU A 177 6.14 7.23 3.09
N PHE A 178 6.92 6.17 3.35
CA PHE A 178 8.20 6.31 4.05
C PHE A 178 9.27 6.98 3.20
N THR A 179 9.33 6.74 1.89
CA THR A 179 10.24 7.49 1.01
C THR A 179 9.85 8.97 0.93
N THR A 180 8.56 9.29 0.97
CA THR A 180 8.07 10.68 1.03
C THR A 180 8.48 11.35 2.34
N GLN A 181 8.34 10.65 3.47
CA GLN A 181 8.83 11.11 4.77
C GLN A 181 10.35 11.32 4.73
N GLY A 182 11.11 10.35 4.21
CA GLY A 182 12.57 10.47 4.06
C GLY A 182 12.98 11.68 3.23
N ALA A 183 12.29 11.95 2.11
CA ALA A 183 12.50 13.14 1.30
C ALA A 183 12.25 14.43 2.09
N PHE A 184 11.14 14.50 2.83
CA PHE A 184 10.80 15.64 3.69
C PHE A 184 11.87 15.87 4.76
N LEU A 185 12.31 14.82 5.46
CA LEU A 185 13.36 14.91 6.48
C LEU A 185 14.73 15.31 5.90
N ALA A 186 14.98 14.95 4.64
CA ALA A 186 16.17 15.38 3.90
C ALA A 186 16.08 16.83 3.36
N GLY A 187 14.99 17.54 3.64
CA GLY A 187 14.79 18.95 3.26
C GLY A 187 14.33 19.14 1.81
N TYR A 188 13.73 18.13 1.21
CA TYR A 188 13.05 18.21 -0.10
C TYR A 188 11.57 18.55 0.06
N HIS A 189 10.91 18.95 -1.02
CA HIS A 189 9.49 19.25 -1.07
C HIS A 189 8.76 18.17 -1.87
N PRO A 190 8.22 17.10 -1.21
CA PRO A 190 7.58 16.02 -1.91
C PRO A 190 6.18 16.35 -2.41
N THR A 191 5.86 15.83 -3.60
CA THR A 191 4.50 15.71 -4.17
C THR A 191 4.23 14.25 -4.50
N VAL A 192 3.20 13.66 -3.91
CA VAL A 192 2.79 12.27 -4.18
C VAL A 192 1.67 12.26 -5.20
N VAL A 193 1.76 11.34 -6.17
CA VAL A 193 0.74 11.14 -7.21
C VAL A 193 -0.15 9.96 -6.83
N ALA A 194 -1.38 10.25 -6.42
CA ALA A 194 -2.29 9.25 -5.87
C ALA A 194 -2.66 8.16 -6.90
N ASP A 195 -3.10 8.55 -8.10
CA ASP A 195 -3.56 7.61 -9.13
C ASP A 195 -2.43 6.75 -9.75
N ALA A 196 -1.17 7.10 -9.49
CA ALA A 196 0.00 6.32 -9.89
C ALA A 196 0.54 5.45 -8.75
N SER A 197 -0.18 5.33 -7.64
CA SER A 197 0.21 4.52 -6.48
C SER A 197 -0.89 3.52 -6.14
N ALA A 198 -0.53 2.36 -5.60
CA ALA A 198 -1.47 1.32 -5.19
C ALA A 198 -1.01 0.60 -3.92
N THR A 199 -1.91 -0.14 -3.29
CA THR A 199 -1.60 -0.97 -2.13
C THR A 199 -2.51 -2.18 -2.07
N ARG A 200 -2.42 -2.97 -1.01
CA ARG A 200 -3.22 -4.16 -0.75
C ARG A 200 -4.05 -4.02 0.52
N PRO A 201 -5.08 -4.85 0.73
CA PRO A 201 -5.76 -4.91 2.00
C PRO A 201 -4.80 -5.36 3.11
N LEU A 202 -5.01 -4.88 4.32
CA LEU A 202 -4.18 -5.22 5.47
C LEU A 202 -4.96 -6.03 6.49
N PRO A 203 -4.37 -7.11 7.05
CA PRO A 203 -5.00 -7.83 8.15
C PRO A 203 -5.06 -6.95 9.40
N LEU A 204 -6.15 -7.05 10.15
CA LEU A 204 -6.31 -6.41 11.44
C LEU A 204 -6.66 -7.46 12.48
N LYS A 205 -5.91 -7.51 13.58
CA LYS A 205 -6.16 -8.49 14.64
C LYS A 205 -7.58 -8.33 15.21
N GLY A 206 -8.35 -9.42 15.19
CA GLY A 206 -9.72 -9.43 15.69
C GLY A 206 -10.78 -9.02 14.66
N ASP A 207 -10.39 -8.66 13.47
CA ASP A 207 -11.29 -8.37 12.35
C ASP A 207 -10.93 -9.30 11.17
N PRO A 208 -11.82 -10.27 10.82
CA PRO A 208 -11.55 -11.21 9.73
C PRO A 208 -11.54 -10.57 8.35
N GLU A 209 -12.21 -9.43 8.18
CA GLU A 209 -12.25 -8.69 6.92
C GLU A 209 -10.99 -7.84 6.72
N GLY A 210 -10.36 -7.41 7.82
CA GLY A 210 -9.22 -6.50 7.79
C GLY A 210 -9.56 -5.11 7.26
N ILE A 211 -8.56 -4.39 6.79
CA ILE A 211 -8.74 -3.04 6.24
C ILE A 211 -8.65 -3.12 4.71
N PRO A 212 -9.69 -2.75 3.96
CA PRO A 212 -9.67 -2.74 2.51
C PRO A 212 -8.55 -1.86 1.93
N ALA A 213 -7.96 -2.27 0.81
CA ALA A 213 -6.87 -1.56 0.14
C ALA A 213 -7.17 -0.08 -0.08
N ARG A 214 -8.40 0.26 -0.49
CA ARG A 214 -8.81 1.66 -0.67
C ARG A 214 -8.67 2.49 0.60
N GLN A 215 -9.09 1.97 1.74
CA GLN A 215 -8.97 2.67 3.02
C GLN A 215 -7.51 2.82 3.46
N VAL A 216 -6.70 1.79 3.25
CA VAL A 216 -5.25 1.83 3.50
C VAL A 216 -4.58 2.88 2.64
N HIS A 217 -4.92 2.95 1.35
CA HIS A 217 -4.42 3.92 0.39
C HIS A 217 -4.79 5.35 0.79
N GLU A 218 -6.08 5.60 1.05
CA GLU A 218 -6.60 6.91 1.44
C GLU A 218 -5.97 7.40 2.75
N ALA A 219 -5.84 6.53 3.76
CA ALA A 219 -5.22 6.87 5.04
C ALA A 219 -3.73 7.21 4.88
N ALA A 220 -2.99 6.47 4.06
CA ALA A 220 -1.59 6.76 3.77
C ALA A 220 -1.41 8.10 3.07
N LEU A 221 -2.23 8.40 2.06
CA LEU A 221 -2.21 9.70 1.37
C LEU A 221 -2.60 10.85 2.29
N ALA A 222 -3.60 10.67 3.17
CA ALA A 222 -3.97 11.65 4.18
C ALA A 222 -2.81 11.92 5.15
N THR A 223 -2.07 10.89 5.57
CA THR A 223 -0.87 11.04 6.41
C THR A 223 0.24 11.83 5.70
N VAL A 224 0.44 11.57 4.41
CA VAL A 224 1.38 12.37 3.60
C VAL A 224 0.95 13.83 3.56
N GLN A 225 -0.32 14.07 3.23
CA GLN A 225 -0.86 15.43 3.08
C GLN A 225 -0.90 16.21 4.39
N ASP A 226 -1.06 15.51 5.51
CA ASP A 226 -1.09 16.16 6.81
C ASP A 226 0.25 16.85 7.14
N LEU A 227 1.40 16.24 6.78
CA LEU A 227 2.70 16.81 7.09
C LEU A 227 3.75 16.72 5.99
N TYR A 228 3.96 15.53 5.42
CA TYR A 228 5.20 15.22 4.70
C TYR A 228 5.26 15.76 3.27
N GLY A 229 4.12 15.91 2.59
CA GLY A 229 4.11 16.31 1.18
C GLY A 229 2.76 16.80 0.70
N VAL A 230 2.73 17.30 -0.51
CA VAL A 230 1.49 17.60 -1.24
C VAL A 230 0.99 16.32 -1.92
N VAL A 231 -0.31 16.09 -1.94
CA VAL A 231 -0.91 14.98 -2.67
C VAL A 231 -1.70 15.53 -3.85
N VAL A 232 -1.39 15.05 -5.05
CA VAL A 232 -2.21 15.32 -6.25
C VAL A 232 -3.05 14.10 -6.61
N PRO A 233 -4.34 14.27 -6.94
CA PRO A 233 -5.23 13.13 -7.17
C PRO A 233 -4.84 12.35 -8.44
N THR A 234 -4.31 13.03 -9.45
CA THR A 234 -3.95 12.41 -10.72
C THR A 234 -2.62 12.93 -11.24
N GLN A 235 -1.92 12.10 -12.03
CA GLN A 235 -0.71 12.53 -12.73
C GLN A 235 -0.97 13.70 -13.72
N LYS A 236 -2.21 13.88 -14.17
CA LYS A 236 -2.62 15.01 -15.03
C LYS A 236 -2.65 16.34 -14.29
N SER A 237 -2.73 16.31 -12.95
CA SER A 237 -2.72 17.53 -12.11
C SER A 237 -1.32 18.17 -12.02
N LEU A 238 -0.27 17.47 -12.46
CA LEU A 238 1.07 18.03 -12.57
C LEU A 238 1.19 18.79 -13.90
N THR A 239 1.77 19.98 -13.86
CA THR A 239 2.07 20.80 -15.02
C THR A 239 3.50 20.64 -15.48
#